data_e38294ede52b5b5f3b7f35c2d63108d0
#
_entry.id   e38294ede52b5b5f3b7f35c2d63108d0
#
_cell.length_a   1.000
_cell.length_b   1.000
_cell.length_c   1.000
_cell.angle_alpha   90.00
_cell.angle_beta   90.00
_cell.angle_gamma   90.00
#
_symmetry.space_group_name_H-M   'P 1'
#
loop_
_entity.id
_entity.type
_entity.pdbx_description
1 polymer ?
#
loop_
_entity_poly.entity_id
_entity_poly.type
_entity_poly.pdbx_seq_one_letter_code
_entity_poly.pdbx_strand_id
1 'polypeptide(L)'
;MLIDAPRVYMIIRFLTSLANSTMFTTYAIFYIAELGFHPLQLLLIGMVLEGTVLIFEGITGVVADTYSRRVSVLCGMIVLGIGFVLQGATPGPEAVLPLVTAFAWILAGQVVCGIGYTLISGADQAWIVDEVGADNLGNLFMRAQQVSLFATLLGIGLSVLLSTLATHLPYVVGGLLYIGLGLFLLLFMKETRFVRPKPNRRGYWSEMGKTWLEGIRAIRTKPALLLILLVTVCIGAASEGYDRLWEAHMIMEIGFPQAGGLSMQMWFGLIAALSALLGIVAVKWADNRLDLRKERVVVRSMFVLTALHISAVVSFALSPSFAWALVFVLVIDVIRSLVQPVYDTWLNRNLDSNVRATVISMMSQTDALGQTAGGPFVGWVGNRVSIRASLLVAAALLSPILFVCTRFRKTASEHSADNR
;
A
#
# COMPACT_ATOMS: atom_id res chain seq x y z
N MET A 1 9.75 -25.60 23.37
CA MET A 1 8.56 -25.85 22.55
C MET A 1 8.84 -25.31 21.14
N LEU A 2 8.88 -26.17 20.12
CA LEU A 2 9.14 -25.72 18.74
C LEU A 2 7.84 -25.13 18.19
N ILE A 3 7.88 -23.85 17.81
CA ILE A 3 6.75 -23.16 17.16
C ILE A 3 6.73 -23.60 15.70
N ASP A 4 5.57 -24.05 15.20
CA ASP A 4 5.37 -24.49 13.81
C ASP A 4 5.26 -23.28 12.84
N ALA A 5 5.55 -23.50 11.56
CA ALA A 5 5.56 -22.45 10.54
C ALA A 5 4.24 -21.66 10.44
N PRO A 6 3.03 -22.29 10.50
CA PRO A 6 1.77 -21.57 10.54
C PRO A 6 1.64 -20.56 11.70
N ARG A 7 2.10 -20.93 12.89
CA ARG A 7 2.07 -20.00 14.05
C ARG A 7 3.06 -18.87 13.89
N VAL A 8 4.27 -19.15 13.39
CA VAL A 8 5.25 -18.11 13.09
C VAL A 8 4.67 -17.12 12.07
N TYR A 9 4.01 -17.60 11.02
CA TYR A 9 3.35 -16.74 10.02
C TYR A 9 2.23 -15.89 10.63
N MET A 10 1.41 -16.44 11.51
CA MET A 10 0.38 -15.67 12.22
C MET A 10 0.98 -14.56 13.10
N ILE A 11 2.12 -14.84 13.77
CA ILE A 11 2.85 -13.82 14.56
C ILE A 11 3.41 -12.73 13.65
N ILE A 12 3.98 -13.08 12.50
CA ILE A 12 4.41 -12.11 11.49
C ILE A 12 3.24 -11.19 11.12
N ARG A 13 2.10 -11.77 10.71
CA ARG A 13 0.92 -11.02 10.30
C ARG A 13 0.33 -10.16 11.42
N PHE A 14 0.33 -10.65 12.65
CA PHE A 14 -0.12 -9.89 13.82
C PHE A 14 0.78 -8.69 14.08
N LEU A 15 2.09 -8.93 14.27
CA LEU A 15 3.02 -7.86 14.65
C LEU A 15 3.23 -6.83 13.55
N THR A 16 3.26 -7.23 12.27
CA THR A 16 3.35 -6.27 11.15
C THR A 16 2.10 -5.41 11.05
N SER A 17 0.91 -5.97 11.22
CA SER A 17 -0.35 -5.19 11.19
C SER A 17 -0.47 -4.27 12.41
N LEU A 18 -0.07 -4.75 13.59
CA LEU A 18 -0.02 -3.94 14.81
C LEU A 18 0.94 -2.75 14.64
N ALA A 19 2.17 -3.01 14.20
CA ALA A 19 3.18 -1.98 14.02
C ALA A 19 2.75 -0.94 12.97
N ASN A 20 2.28 -1.39 11.80
CA ASN A 20 1.81 -0.50 10.74
C ASN A 20 0.66 0.40 11.21
N SER A 21 -0.37 -0.16 11.84
CA SER A 21 -1.47 0.65 12.35
C SER A 21 -1.04 1.60 13.47
N THR A 22 -0.10 1.17 14.32
CA THR A 22 0.48 2.03 15.36
C THR A 22 1.18 3.23 14.73
N MET A 23 1.94 3.06 13.68
CA MET A 23 2.68 4.16 13.03
C MET A 23 1.77 5.04 12.17
N PHE A 24 0.97 4.41 11.30
CA PHE A 24 0.31 5.13 10.21
C PHE A 24 -1.08 5.69 10.54
N THR A 25 -1.63 5.47 11.74
CA THR A 25 -2.91 6.08 12.13
C THR A 25 -2.77 7.58 12.46
N THR A 26 -1.64 8.00 13.01
CA THR A 26 -1.43 9.40 13.46
C THR A 26 -0.17 10.05 12.90
N TYR A 27 0.47 9.45 11.88
CA TYR A 27 1.76 9.91 11.32
C TYR A 27 1.70 11.35 10.78
N ALA A 28 0.57 11.75 10.22
CA ALA A 28 0.38 13.08 9.68
C ALA A 28 0.48 14.17 10.74
N ILE A 29 0.07 13.89 11.98
CA ILE A 29 0.22 14.82 13.09
C ILE A 29 1.70 15.12 13.33
N PHE A 30 2.54 14.08 13.33
CA PHE A 30 3.98 14.24 13.49
C PHE A 30 4.60 15.03 12.33
N TYR A 31 4.29 14.68 11.08
CA TYR A 31 4.89 15.35 9.93
C TYR A 31 4.38 16.78 9.73
N ILE A 32 3.09 17.04 9.96
CA ILE A 32 2.46 18.31 9.64
C ILE A 32 2.45 19.23 10.85
N ALA A 33 1.93 18.76 12.00
CA ALA A 33 1.74 19.62 13.16
C ALA A 33 3.05 19.84 13.96
N GLU A 34 3.95 18.82 14.02
CA GLU A 34 5.20 18.94 14.77
C GLU A 34 6.38 19.36 13.88
N LEU A 35 6.61 18.67 12.74
CA LEU A 35 7.74 18.99 11.85
C LEU A 35 7.44 20.11 10.85
N GLY A 36 6.18 20.54 10.69
CA GLY A 36 5.78 21.64 9.82
C GLY A 36 5.96 21.37 8.33
N PHE A 37 5.88 20.10 7.90
CA PHE A 37 6.05 19.75 6.50
C PHE A 37 4.87 20.22 5.65
N HIS A 38 5.19 20.77 4.50
CA HIS A 38 4.22 21.24 3.51
C HIS A 38 3.90 20.15 2.46
N PRO A 39 2.84 20.32 1.64
CA PRO A 39 2.35 19.28 0.72
C PRO A 39 3.41 18.66 -0.19
N LEU A 40 4.30 19.47 -0.77
CA LEU A 40 5.36 18.95 -1.64
C LEU A 40 6.32 18.02 -0.87
N GLN A 41 6.67 18.36 0.37
CA GLN A 41 7.56 17.52 1.19
C GLN A 41 6.90 16.16 1.50
N LEU A 42 5.61 16.14 1.84
CA LEU A 42 4.87 14.90 2.09
C LEU A 42 4.89 13.95 0.89
N LEU A 43 4.70 14.51 -0.32
CA LEU A 43 4.74 13.71 -1.55
C LEU A 43 6.16 13.30 -1.97
N LEU A 44 7.17 14.12 -1.68
CA LEU A 44 8.57 13.73 -1.88
C LEU A 44 9.01 12.59 -0.93
N ILE A 45 8.47 12.55 0.28
CA ILE A 45 8.67 11.43 1.22
C ILE A 45 8.17 10.12 0.61
N GLY A 46 6.95 10.11 0.05
CA GLY A 46 6.42 8.95 -0.65
C GLY A 46 7.22 8.59 -1.90
N MET A 47 7.55 9.60 -2.73
CA MET A 47 8.37 9.39 -3.92
C MET A 47 9.70 8.69 -3.62
N VAL A 48 10.38 9.08 -2.54
CA VAL A 48 11.67 8.47 -2.15
C VAL A 48 11.46 7.02 -1.69
N LEU A 49 10.40 6.73 -0.95
CA LEU A 49 10.06 5.36 -0.58
C LEU A 49 9.81 4.49 -1.81
N GLU A 50 8.85 4.88 -2.65
CA GLU A 50 8.44 4.12 -3.83
C GLU A 50 9.56 4.03 -4.87
N GLY A 51 10.32 5.10 -5.08
CA GLY A 51 11.51 5.10 -5.92
C GLY A 51 12.58 4.14 -5.43
N THR A 52 12.77 4.03 -4.12
CA THR A 52 13.70 3.06 -3.52
C THR A 52 13.19 1.63 -3.74
N VAL A 53 11.90 1.38 -3.51
CA VAL A 53 11.27 0.08 -3.78
C VAL A 53 11.47 -0.29 -5.25
N LEU A 54 11.17 0.61 -6.18
CA LEU A 54 11.30 0.39 -7.62
C LEU A 54 12.74 -0.01 -8.03
N ILE A 55 13.75 0.61 -7.42
CA ILE A 55 15.17 0.34 -7.72
C ILE A 55 15.63 -1.01 -7.13
N PHE A 56 15.24 -1.31 -5.90
CA PHE A 56 15.80 -2.44 -5.14
C PHE A 56 14.98 -3.73 -5.24
N GLU A 57 13.70 -3.70 -5.59
CA GLU A 57 12.82 -4.88 -5.58
C GLU A 57 13.35 -6.02 -6.47
N GLY A 58 13.85 -5.71 -7.66
CA GLY A 58 14.44 -6.71 -8.53
C GLY A 58 15.70 -7.37 -7.95
N ILE A 59 16.53 -6.60 -7.26
CA ILE A 59 17.79 -7.06 -6.65
C ILE A 59 17.49 -7.95 -5.45
N THR A 60 16.62 -7.48 -4.54
CA THR A 60 16.29 -8.18 -3.30
C THR A 60 15.47 -9.44 -3.55
N GLY A 61 14.59 -9.45 -4.57
CA GLY A 61 13.86 -10.64 -4.99
C GLY A 61 14.79 -11.77 -5.45
N VAL A 62 15.82 -11.44 -6.25
CA VAL A 62 16.87 -12.40 -6.62
C VAL A 62 17.59 -12.94 -5.38
N VAL A 63 17.93 -12.09 -4.43
CA VAL A 63 18.59 -12.51 -3.18
C VAL A 63 17.71 -13.48 -2.39
N ALA A 64 16.43 -13.20 -2.23
CA ALA A 64 15.48 -14.06 -1.52
C ALA A 64 15.36 -15.44 -2.19
N ASP A 65 15.24 -15.50 -3.51
CA ASP A 65 15.05 -16.73 -4.26
C ASP A 65 16.33 -17.56 -4.41
N THR A 66 17.53 -16.94 -4.33
CA THR A 66 18.80 -17.63 -4.52
C THR A 66 19.49 -18.02 -3.24
N TYR A 67 19.36 -17.20 -2.22
CA TYR A 67 20.10 -17.36 -0.96
C TYR A 67 19.27 -18.02 0.14
N SER A 68 18.22 -17.35 0.57
CA SER A 68 17.31 -17.80 1.63
C SER A 68 16.17 -16.80 1.83
N ARG A 69 14.94 -17.26 1.72
CA ARG A 69 13.75 -16.45 2.02
C ARG A 69 13.70 -16.03 3.48
N ARG A 70 14.08 -16.96 4.38
CA ARG A 70 14.20 -16.68 5.81
C ARG A 70 15.13 -15.52 6.11
N VAL A 71 16.35 -15.52 5.55
CA VAL A 71 17.33 -14.45 5.78
C VAL A 71 16.84 -13.14 5.21
N SER A 72 16.22 -13.14 4.03
CA SER A 72 15.65 -11.94 3.42
C SER A 72 14.58 -11.32 4.31
N VAL A 73 13.59 -12.09 4.77
CA VAL A 73 12.51 -11.61 5.65
C VAL A 73 13.07 -11.08 6.96
N LEU A 74 13.99 -11.80 7.60
CA LEU A 74 14.61 -11.42 8.87
C LEU A 74 15.37 -10.09 8.74
N CYS A 75 16.25 -9.97 7.74
CA CYS A 75 16.98 -8.75 7.48
C CYS A 75 16.03 -7.60 7.13
N GLY A 76 15.00 -7.88 6.32
CA GLY A 76 13.98 -6.90 5.95
C GLY A 76 13.24 -6.33 7.16
N MET A 77 12.82 -7.19 8.11
CA MET A 77 12.15 -6.73 9.34
C MET A 77 13.06 -5.84 10.19
N ILE A 78 14.32 -6.20 10.36
CA ILE A 78 15.27 -5.40 11.13
C ILE A 78 15.56 -4.06 10.44
N VAL A 79 15.84 -4.09 9.13
CA VAL A 79 16.13 -2.88 8.34
C VAL A 79 14.93 -1.94 8.34
N LEU A 80 13.73 -2.47 8.13
CA LEU A 80 12.48 -1.69 8.17
C LEU A 80 12.27 -1.06 9.54
N GLY A 81 12.48 -1.83 10.61
CA GLY A 81 12.38 -1.33 11.98
C GLY A 81 13.40 -0.23 12.29
N ILE A 82 14.65 -0.35 11.82
CA ILE A 82 15.66 0.70 11.93
C ILE A 82 15.20 1.96 11.19
N GLY A 83 14.69 1.84 9.97
CA GLY A 83 14.19 2.96 9.21
C GLY A 83 13.06 3.72 9.92
N PHE A 84 12.13 3.02 10.56
CA PHE A 84 11.06 3.65 11.33
C PHE A 84 11.55 4.28 12.64
N VAL A 85 12.47 3.63 13.36
CA VAL A 85 13.10 4.26 14.54
C VAL A 85 13.85 5.51 14.15
N LEU A 86 14.58 5.50 13.04
CA LEU A 86 15.26 6.70 12.52
C LEU A 86 14.28 7.83 12.26
N GLN A 87 13.12 7.55 11.65
CA GLN A 87 12.10 8.57 11.42
C GLN A 87 11.52 9.11 12.74
N GLY A 88 11.21 8.23 13.71
CA GLY A 88 10.78 8.65 15.03
C GLY A 88 11.84 9.42 15.85
N ALA A 89 13.11 9.22 15.55
CA ALA A 89 14.24 9.93 16.16
C ALA A 89 14.61 11.22 15.43
N THR A 90 13.76 11.70 14.52
CA THR A 90 14.01 12.96 13.79
C THR A 90 14.16 14.13 14.77
N PRO A 91 15.22 14.97 14.64
CA PRO A 91 15.40 16.15 15.47
C PRO A 91 14.20 17.10 15.35
N GLY A 92 13.62 17.48 16.49
CA GLY A 92 12.51 18.43 16.52
C GLY A 92 12.91 19.83 16.03
N PRO A 93 11.93 20.69 15.76
CA PRO A 93 12.18 22.06 15.24
C PRO A 93 12.98 22.95 16.19
N GLU A 94 13.03 22.61 17.48
CA GLU A 94 13.84 23.30 18.50
C GLU A 94 15.31 22.86 18.50
N ALA A 95 15.64 21.78 17.77
CA ALA A 95 17.02 21.35 17.64
C ALA A 95 17.84 22.43 16.89
N VAL A 96 19.12 22.56 17.26
CA VAL A 96 20.07 23.51 16.63
C VAL A 96 20.20 23.30 15.11
N LEU A 97 19.64 22.21 14.60
CA LEU A 97 19.66 21.80 13.19
C LEU A 97 18.44 22.38 12.44
N PRO A 98 18.65 22.99 11.26
CA PRO A 98 17.57 23.61 10.49
C PRO A 98 16.55 22.58 9.96
N LEU A 99 15.32 23.04 9.63
CA LEU A 99 14.23 22.23 9.04
C LEU A 99 14.66 21.35 7.86
N VAL A 100 15.63 21.82 7.05
CA VAL A 100 16.26 21.07 5.96
C VAL A 100 16.86 19.75 6.47
N THR A 101 17.42 19.77 7.67
CA THR A 101 18.03 18.56 8.27
C THR A 101 16.97 17.55 8.71
N ALA A 102 15.84 18.00 9.28
CA ALA A 102 14.73 17.11 9.65
C ALA A 102 14.13 16.43 8.41
N PHE A 103 13.92 17.19 7.33
CA PHE A 103 13.41 16.62 6.08
C PHE A 103 14.40 15.62 5.45
N ALA A 104 15.69 15.96 5.37
CA ALA A 104 16.70 15.04 4.86
C ALA A 104 16.82 13.77 5.71
N TRP A 105 16.63 13.89 7.04
CA TRP A 105 16.62 12.76 7.96
C TRP A 105 15.45 11.81 7.69
N ILE A 106 14.26 12.34 7.50
CA ILE A 106 13.07 11.54 7.10
C ILE A 106 13.32 10.86 5.75
N LEU A 107 13.86 11.57 4.74
CA LEU A 107 14.18 10.97 3.44
C LEU A 107 15.18 9.81 3.56
N ALA A 108 16.22 9.97 4.38
CA ALA A 108 17.17 8.87 4.66
C ALA A 108 16.47 7.68 5.32
N GLY A 109 15.58 7.92 6.28
CA GLY A 109 14.71 6.89 6.88
C GLY A 109 13.83 6.17 5.84
N GLN A 110 13.29 6.91 4.86
CA GLN A 110 12.48 6.32 3.78
C GLN A 110 13.29 5.42 2.85
N VAL A 111 14.52 5.77 2.53
CA VAL A 111 15.44 4.89 1.77
C VAL A 111 15.67 3.58 2.53
N VAL A 112 15.95 3.65 3.83
CA VAL A 112 16.14 2.46 4.67
C VAL A 112 14.85 1.63 4.71
N CYS A 113 13.69 2.25 4.89
CA CYS A 113 12.39 1.57 4.85
C CYS A 113 12.12 0.91 3.49
N GLY A 114 12.38 1.60 2.38
CA GLY A 114 12.22 1.05 1.03
C GLY A 114 13.03 -0.22 0.82
N ILE A 115 14.30 -0.23 1.23
CA ILE A 115 15.14 -1.44 1.18
C ILE A 115 14.55 -2.55 2.08
N GLY A 116 14.09 -2.21 3.29
CA GLY A 116 13.45 -3.17 4.19
C GLY A 116 12.19 -3.80 3.59
N TYR A 117 11.33 -3.00 2.97
CA TYR A 117 10.12 -3.48 2.29
C TYR A 117 10.45 -4.45 1.15
N THR A 118 11.42 -4.13 0.31
CA THR A 118 11.78 -4.99 -0.83
C THR A 118 12.38 -6.33 -0.39
N LEU A 119 13.07 -6.39 0.76
CA LEU A 119 13.58 -7.65 1.32
C LEU A 119 12.48 -8.57 1.85
N ILE A 120 11.32 -8.02 2.27
CA ILE A 120 10.18 -8.77 2.76
C ILE A 120 9.24 -9.15 1.63
N SER A 121 9.09 -8.26 0.64
CA SER A 121 8.13 -8.37 -0.46
C SER A 121 8.19 -9.75 -1.13
N GLY A 122 7.07 -10.47 -1.08
CA GLY A 122 6.94 -11.82 -1.64
C GLY A 122 7.68 -12.93 -0.91
N ALA A 123 8.76 -12.64 -0.18
CA ALA A 123 9.59 -13.64 0.47
C ALA A 123 8.89 -14.33 1.65
N ASP A 124 8.10 -13.59 2.42
CA ASP A 124 7.31 -14.12 3.55
C ASP A 124 6.20 -15.06 3.10
N GLN A 125 5.49 -14.71 2.03
CA GLN A 125 4.45 -15.56 1.44
C GLN A 125 5.05 -16.79 0.78
N ALA A 126 6.13 -16.62 0.03
CA ALA A 126 6.81 -17.74 -0.60
C ALA A 126 7.37 -18.73 0.43
N TRP A 127 7.93 -18.23 1.54
CA TRP A 127 8.39 -19.07 2.64
C TRP A 127 7.26 -19.93 3.24
N ILE A 128 6.12 -19.32 3.58
CA ILE A 128 5.03 -20.09 4.21
C ILE A 128 4.39 -21.10 3.25
N VAL A 129 4.32 -20.76 1.95
CA VAL A 129 3.82 -21.68 0.92
C VAL A 129 4.72 -22.91 0.82
N ASP A 130 6.04 -22.74 0.85
CA ASP A 130 6.99 -23.85 0.82
C ASP A 130 6.88 -24.72 2.07
N GLU A 131 6.80 -24.12 3.27
CA GLU A 131 6.79 -24.86 4.53
C GLU A 131 5.49 -25.63 4.77
N VAL A 132 4.34 -25.15 4.33
CA VAL A 132 3.02 -25.73 4.59
C VAL A 132 2.55 -26.62 3.42
N GLY A 133 2.90 -26.29 2.18
CA GLY A 133 2.37 -26.92 0.98
C GLY A 133 0.97 -26.39 0.60
N ALA A 134 0.50 -26.72 -0.60
CA ALA A 134 -0.67 -26.09 -1.23
C ALA A 134 -2.02 -26.40 -0.53
N ASP A 135 -2.14 -27.56 0.11
CA ASP A 135 -3.45 -28.11 0.50
C ASP A 135 -4.16 -27.35 1.65
N ASN A 136 -3.42 -26.63 2.50
CA ASN A 136 -3.99 -25.95 3.69
C ASN A 136 -3.83 -24.42 3.68
N LEU A 137 -3.35 -23.84 2.58
CA LEU A 137 -3.02 -22.41 2.50
C LEU A 137 -4.23 -21.49 2.64
N GLY A 138 -5.37 -21.85 2.04
CA GLY A 138 -6.56 -21.01 2.08
C GLY A 138 -7.04 -20.73 3.50
N ASN A 139 -7.15 -21.77 4.33
CA ASN A 139 -7.53 -21.63 5.74
C ASN A 139 -6.50 -20.85 6.56
N LEU A 140 -5.21 -21.04 6.28
CA LEU A 140 -4.14 -20.33 6.96
C LEU A 140 -4.20 -18.83 6.63
N PHE A 141 -4.33 -18.45 5.36
CA PHE A 141 -4.41 -17.05 4.94
C PHE A 141 -5.67 -16.37 5.47
N MET A 142 -6.81 -17.04 5.50
CA MET A 142 -8.02 -16.48 6.11
C MET A 142 -7.85 -16.22 7.62
N ARG A 143 -7.26 -17.15 8.37
CA ARG A 143 -6.95 -16.94 9.79
C ARG A 143 -5.93 -15.83 10.00
N ALA A 144 -4.88 -15.79 9.18
CA ALA A 144 -3.88 -14.74 9.22
C ALA A 144 -4.50 -13.35 8.96
N GLN A 145 -5.46 -13.26 8.04
CA GLN A 145 -6.21 -12.03 7.78
C GLN A 145 -7.07 -11.59 8.96
N GLN A 146 -7.74 -12.53 9.64
CA GLN A 146 -8.52 -12.23 10.85
C GLN A 146 -7.62 -11.71 11.98
N VAL A 147 -6.46 -12.35 12.17
CA VAL A 147 -5.44 -11.93 13.14
C VAL A 147 -4.90 -10.53 12.81
N SER A 148 -4.64 -10.26 11.51
CA SER A 148 -4.21 -8.94 11.05
C SER A 148 -5.24 -7.85 11.34
N LEU A 149 -6.52 -8.10 11.08
CA LEU A 149 -7.60 -7.13 11.35
C LEU A 149 -7.73 -6.81 12.84
N PHE A 150 -7.63 -7.83 13.70
CA PHE A 150 -7.62 -7.63 15.14
C PHE A 150 -6.41 -6.81 15.60
N ALA A 151 -5.22 -7.13 15.07
CA ALA A 151 -4.00 -6.38 15.36
C ALA A 151 -4.07 -4.93 14.87
N THR A 152 -4.70 -4.69 13.71
CA THR A 152 -4.96 -3.34 13.18
C THR A 152 -5.78 -2.50 14.17
N LEU A 153 -6.88 -3.04 14.71
CA LEU A 153 -7.71 -2.32 15.69
C LEU A 153 -6.95 -2.01 16.98
N LEU A 154 -6.14 -2.96 17.48
CA LEU A 154 -5.25 -2.71 18.61
C LEU A 154 -4.20 -1.63 18.30
N GLY A 155 -3.61 -1.68 17.11
CA GLY A 155 -2.61 -0.70 16.66
C GLY A 155 -3.18 0.70 16.54
N ILE A 156 -4.41 0.87 16.06
CA ILE A 156 -5.11 2.16 16.04
C ILE A 156 -5.22 2.74 17.46
N GLY A 157 -5.69 1.95 18.43
CA GLY A 157 -5.77 2.37 19.83
C GLY A 157 -4.39 2.75 20.42
N LEU A 158 -3.37 1.92 20.13
CA LEU A 158 -2.00 2.17 20.56
C LEU A 158 -1.40 3.42 19.92
N SER A 159 -1.67 3.66 18.64
CA SER A 159 -1.25 4.87 17.92
C SER A 159 -1.79 6.15 18.59
N VAL A 160 -3.10 6.17 18.88
CA VAL A 160 -3.75 7.30 19.57
C VAL A 160 -3.12 7.52 20.94
N LEU A 161 -2.96 6.46 21.74
CA LEU A 161 -2.36 6.54 23.06
C LEU A 161 -0.93 7.09 23.02
N LEU A 162 -0.08 6.55 22.17
CA LEU A 162 1.32 6.98 22.05
C LEU A 162 1.43 8.41 21.51
N SER A 163 0.63 8.75 20.50
CA SER A 163 0.66 10.08 19.90
C SER A 163 0.14 11.19 20.82
N THR A 164 -0.69 10.86 21.84
CA THR A 164 -1.07 11.82 22.90
C THR A 164 0.06 12.07 23.90
N LEU A 165 1.00 11.14 24.05
CA LEU A 165 2.20 11.32 24.87
C LEU A 165 3.27 12.12 24.13
N ALA A 166 3.60 11.70 22.91
CA ALA A 166 4.44 12.43 21.98
C ALA A 166 4.21 11.91 20.54
N THR A 167 4.11 12.80 19.56
CA THR A 167 3.69 12.49 18.19
C THR A 167 4.65 11.58 17.43
N HIS A 168 5.93 11.53 17.80
CA HIS A 168 6.96 10.66 17.23
C HIS A 168 6.98 9.23 17.80
N LEU A 169 6.40 9.01 19.00
CA LEU A 169 6.42 7.70 19.69
C LEU A 169 5.80 6.56 18.88
N PRO A 170 4.72 6.74 18.10
CA PRO A 170 4.20 5.69 17.24
C PRO A 170 5.26 5.11 16.29
N TYR A 171 6.12 5.94 15.69
CA TYR A 171 7.21 5.49 14.84
C TYR A 171 8.28 4.70 15.59
N VAL A 172 8.69 5.20 16.76
CA VAL A 172 9.70 4.51 17.59
C VAL A 172 9.19 3.15 18.02
N VAL A 173 7.97 3.09 18.57
CA VAL A 173 7.39 1.82 19.05
C VAL A 173 7.13 0.85 17.90
N GLY A 174 6.56 1.33 16.79
CA GLY A 174 6.34 0.51 15.61
C GLY A 174 7.65 -0.05 15.03
N GLY A 175 8.69 0.78 14.95
CA GLY A 175 10.02 0.33 14.53
C GLY A 175 10.63 -0.70 15.48
N LEU A 176 10.49 -0.53 16.79
CA LEU A 176 10.94 -1.51 17.79
C LEU A 176 10.16 -2.83 17.70
N LEU A 177 8.87 -2.79 17.37
CA LEU A 177 8.08 -4.01 17.10
C LEU A 177 8.63 -4.77 15.88
N TYR A 178 9.02 -4.06 14.83
CA TYR A 178 9.65 -4.67 13.64
C TYR A 178 11.03 -5.27 13.97
N ILE A 179 11.87 -4.58 14.73
CA ILE A 179 13.16 -5.11 15.18
C ILE A 179 12.95 -6.34 16.06
N GLY A 180 12.02 -6.25 17.03
CA GLY A 180 11.66 -7.36 17.91
C GLY A 180 11.15 -8.57 17.12
N LEU A 181 10.33 -8.34 16.07
CA LEU A 181 9.89 -9.39 15.17
C LEU A 181 11.08 -10.02 14.44
N GLY A 182 12.00 -9.23 13.89
CA GLY A 182 13.22 -9.74 13.25
C GLY A 182 14.05 -10.63 14.17
N LEU A 183 14.24 -10.21 15.43
CA LEU A 183 14.93 -11.00 16.46
C LEU A 183 14.15 -12.29 16.82
N PHE A 184 12.83 -12.22 16.92
CA PHE A 184 11.98 -13.39 17.09
C PHE A 184 12.15 -14.39 15.93
N LEU A 185 12.15 -13.91 14.70
CA LEU A 185 12.31 -14.74 13.50
C LEU A 185 13.69 -15.39 13.42
N LEU A 186 14.73 -14.73 13.95
CA LEU A 186 16.07 -15.31 14.05
C LEU A 186 16.05 -16.63 14.84
N LEU A 187 15.24 -16.69 15.89
CA LEU A 187 15.15 -17.85 16.78
C LEU A 187 14.15 -18.92 16.30
N PHE A 188 13.01 -18.49 15.76
CA PHE A 188 11.85 -19.38 15.55
C PHE A 188 11.51 -19.65 14.08
N MET A 189 11.89 -18.78 13.13
CA MET A 189 11.64 -19.02 11.73
C MET A 189 12.62 -20.07 11.18
N LYS A 190 12.10 -21.18 10.70
CA LYS A 190 12.89 -22.26 10.09
C LYS A 190 12.61 -22.30 8.60
N GLU A 191 13.61 -22.65 7.81
CA GLU A 191 13.52 -22.84 6.38
C GLU A 191 13.95 -24.27 6.07
N THR A 192 12.97 -25.19 6.03
CA THR A 192 13.24 -26.64 5.96
C THR A 192 13.03 -27.20 4.55
N ARG A 193 12.19 -26.55 3.74
CA ARG A 193 11.81 -27.02 2.41
C ARG A 193 12.36 -26.17 1.24
N PHE A 194 13.14 -25.15 1.56
CA PHE A 194 13.76 -24.31 0.54
C PHE A 194 14.85 -25.10 -0.22
N VAL A 195 14.63 -25.27 -1.51
CA VAL A 195 15.61 -25.89 -2.41
C VAL A 195 16.35 -24.79 -3.17
N ARG A 196 17.64 -24.59 -2.86
CA ARG A 196 18.46 -23.62 -3.59
C ARG A 196 18.52 -24.01 -5.06
N PRO A 197 18.15 -23.11 -5.97
CA PRO A 197 18.28 -23.36 -7.38
C PRO A 197 19.75 -23.60 -7.73
N LYS A 198 20.02 -24.60 -8.57
CA LYS A 198 21.39 -24.85 -9.05
C LYS A 198 21.86 -23.67 -9.89
N PRO A 199 23.09 -23.14 -9.67
CA PRO A 199 23.61 -22.05 -10.48
C PRO A 199 23.61 -22.46 -11.96
N ASN A 200 22.82 -21.80 -12.77
CA ASN A 200 22.77 -22.03 -14.19
C ASN A 200 23.99 -21.36 -14.87
N ARG A 201 24.58 -21.99 -15.89
CA ARG A 201 25.76 -21.47 -16.62
C ARG A 201 25.55 -20.05 -17.21
N ARG A 202 24.29 -19.60 -17.34
CA ARG A 202 23.92 -18.28 -17.92
C ARG A 202 23.77 -17.15 -16.92
N GLY A 203 23.86 -17.42 -15.62
CA GLY A 203 23.70 -16.41 -14.58
C GLY A 203 22.23 -15.99 -14.34
N TYR A 204 21.89 -15.74 -13.10
CA TYR A 204 20.54 -15.33 -12.64
C TYR A 204 19.99 -14.10 -13.36
N TRP A 205 20.81 -13.11 -13.60
CA TRP A 205 20.44 -11.86 -14.28
C TRP A 205 19.97 -12.08 -15.72
N SER A 206 20.56 -13.07 -16.42
CA SER A 206 20.14 -13.42 -17.79
C SER A 206 18.77 -14.12 -17.81
N GLU A 207 18.46 -14.95 -16.82
CA GLU A 207 17.14 -15.59 -16.71
C GLU A 207 16.06 -14.58 -16.30
N MET A 208 16.35 -13.72 -15.35
CA MET A 208 15.46 -12.63 -14.97
C MET A 208 15.17 -11.73 -16.17
N GLY A 209 16.19 -11.35 -16.94
CA GLY A 209 16.01 -10.56 -18.17
C GLY A 209 15.13 -11.24 -19.21
N LYS A 210 15.20 -12.58 -19.36
CA LYS A 210 14.30 -13.33 -20.26
C LYS A 210 12.87 -13.34 -19.77
N THR A 211 12.66 -13.61 -18.48
CA THR A 211 11.34 -13.61 -17.86
C THR A 211 10.67 -12.23 -17.99
N TRP A 212 11.45 -11.15 -17.80
CA TRP A 212 10.99 -9.79 -18.06
C TRP A 212 10.61 -9.56 -19.53
N LEU A 213 11.44 -10.01 -20.47
CA LEU A 213 11.14 -9.90 -21.91
C LEU A 213 9.88 -10.68 -22.29
N GLU A 214 9.67 -11.85 -21.72
CA GLU A 214 8.45 -12.64 -21.90
C GLU A 214 7.22 -11.92 -21.34
N GLY A 215 7.32 -11.32 -20.15
CA GLY A 215 6.28 -10.49 -19.58
C GLY A 215 5.95 -9.26 -20.45
N ILE A 216 6.95 -8.51 -20.90
CA ILE A 216 6.78 -7.38 -21.84
C ILE A 216 6.13 -7.85 -23.14
N ARG A 217 6.54 -8.99 -23.69
CA ARG A 217 5.93 -9.55 -24.89
C ARG A 217 4.47 -9.92 -24.66
N ALA A 218 4.15 -10.56 -23.53
CA ALA A 218 2.78 -10.89 -23.16
C ALA A 218 1.90 -9.64 -23.04
N ILE A 219 2.40 -8.57 -22.42
CA ILE A 219 1.69 -7.29 -22.29
C ILE A 219 1.47 -6.66 -23.68
N ARG A 220 2.51 -6.63 -24.54
CA ARG A 220 2.42 -6.03 -25.88
C ARG A 220 1.50 -6.79 -26.83
N THR A 221 1.37 -8.10 -26.68
CA THR A 221 0.52 -8.92 -27.55
C THR A 221 -0.95 -8.90 -27.15
N LYS A 222 -1.27 -8.50 -25.91
CA LYS A 222 -2.65 -8.45 -25.41
C LYS A 222 -3.08 -6.99 -25.16
N PRO A 223 -3.91 -6.39 -26.04
CA PRO A 223 -4.39 -5.01 -25.85
C PRO A 223 -5.06 -4.76 -24.49
N ALA A 224 -5.71 -5.79 -23.93
CA ALA A 224 -6.30 -5.75 -22.59
C ALA A 224 -5.25 -5.45 -21.50
N LEU A 225 -4.09 -6.09 -21.56
CA LEU A 225 -3.02 -5.89 -20.57
C LEU A 225 -2.37 -4.50 -20.68
N LEU A 226 -2.24 -3.96 -21.92
CA LEU A 226 -1.78 -2.58 -22.10
C LEU A 226 -2.73 -1.56 -21.48
N LEU A 227 -4.04 -1.78 -21.62
CA LEU A 227 -5.05 -0.91 -21.02
C LEU A 227 -5.06 -1.05 -19.48
N ILE A 228 -4.90 -2.26 -18.95
CA ILE A 228 -4.77 -2.49 -17.51
C ILE A 228 -3.50 -1.81 -16.97
N LEU A 229 -2.38 -1.87 -17.68
CA LEU A 229 -1.14 -1.18 -17.32
C LEU A 229 -1.35 0.34 -17.25
N LEU A 230 -2.04 0.93 -18.21
CA LEU A 230 -2.41 2.35 -18.16
C LEU A 230 -3.28 2.68 -16.94
N VAL A 231 -4.27 1.83 -16.65
CA VAL A 231 -5.11 1.95 -15.44
C VAL A 231 -4.26 1.91 -14.18
N THR A 232 -3.29 0.99 -14.10
CA THR A 232 -2.39 0.84 -12.95
C THR A 232 -1.55 2.09 -12.72
N VAL A 233 -0.94 2.66 -13.77
CA VAL A 233 -0.20 3.94 -13.67
C VAL A 233 -1.10 5.06 -13.13
N CYS A 234 -2.33 5.16 -13.66
CA CYS A 234 -3.27 6.20 -13.23
C CYS A 234 -3.71 6.01 -11.76
N ILE A 235 -3.93 4.76 -11.34
CA ILE A 235 -4.24 4.44 -9.94
C ILE A 235 -3.07 4.85 -9.04
N GLY A 236 -1.85 4.43 -9.36
CA GLY A 236 -0.66 4.77 -8.58
C GLY A 236 -0.43 6.28 -8.47
N ALA A 237 -0.49 7.00 -9.60
CA ALA A 237 -0.31 8.45 -9.61
C ALA A 237 -1.39 9.22 -8.81
N ALA A 238 -2.62 8.74 -8.82
CA ALA A 238 -3.73 9.34 -8.09
C ALA A 238 -3.71 8.99 -6.60
N SER A 239 -3.39 7.74 -6.26
CA SER A 239 -3.39 7.25 -4.88
C SER A 239 -2.38 8.00 -4.04
N GLU A 240 -1.15 8.19 -4.52
CA GLU A 240 -0.11 8.91 -3.77
C GLU A 240 -0.55 10.34 -3.42
N GLY A 241 -1.23 11.02 -4.36
CA GLY A 241 -1.77 12.35 -4.13
C GLY A 241 -2.81 12.38 -3.00
N TYR A 242 -3.76 11.46 -3.00
CA TYR A 242 -4.78 11.39 -1.97
C TYR A 242 -4.18 10.91 -0.64
N ASP A 243 -3.41 9.83 -0.64
CA ASP A 243 -2.90 9.17 0.57
C ASP A 243 -2.00 10.06 1.41
N ARG A 244 -1.29 10.99 0.78
CA ARG A 244 -0.41 11.94 1.49
C ARG A 244 -1.08 13.26 1.86
N LEU A 245 -2.18 13.62 1.19
CA LEU A 245 -2.76 14.95 1.33
C LEU A 245 -4.13 14.98 2.03
N TRP A 246 -4.84 13.85 2.17
CA TRP A 246 -6.15 13.87 2.81
C TRP A 246 -6.08 14.32 4.28
N GLU A 247 -5.08 13.84 5.01
CA GLU A 247 -4.85 14.24 6.41
C GLU A 247 -4.34 15.68 6.48
N ALA A 248 -3.47 16.10 5.54
CA ALA A 248 -3.02 17.47 5.43
C ALA A 248 -4.19 18.42 5.19
N HIS A 249 -5.15 18.05 4.34
CA HIS A 249 -6.37 18.81 4.09
C HIS A 249 -7.22 18.93 5.36
N MET A 250 -7.38 17.83 6.10
CA MET A 250 -8.10 17.82 7.38
C MET A 250 -7.42 18.71 8.44
N ILE A 251 -6.09 18.68 8.54
CA ILE A 251 -5.32 19.40 9.56
C ILE A 251 -5.22 20.90 9.20
N MET A 252 -4.86 21.21 7.96
CA MET A 252 -4.43 22.56 7.58
C MET A 252 -5.57 23.44 7.05
N GLU A 253 -6.59 22.86 6.40
CA GLU A 253 -7.65 23.63 5.75
C GLU A 253 -9.03 23.49 6.41
N ILE A 254 -9.37 22.33 6.95
CA ILE A 254 -10.70 22.08 7.54
C ILE A 254 -10.69 22.31 9.04
N GLY A 255 -9.67 21.79 9.74
CA GLY A 255 -9.60 21.79 11.19
C GLY A 255 -10.52 20.75 11.83
N PHE A 256 -10.34 20.53 13.14
CA PHE A 256 -11.10 19.56 13.93
C PHE A 256 -12.05 20.28 14.88
N PRO A 257 -13.29 19.74 15.08
CA PRO A 257 -14.24 20.36 16.01
C PRO A 257 -13.72 20.25 17.44
N GLN A 258 -13.76 21.35 18.17
CA GLN A 258 -13.39 21.38 19.58
C GLN A 258 -14.53 20.86 20.48
N ALA A 259 -15.72 20.67 19.92
CA ALA A 259 -16.88 20.14 20.62
C ALA A 259 -16.68 18.66 20.98
N GLY A 260 -16.93 18.31 22.24
CA GLY A 260 -16.88 16.94 22.73
C GLY A 260 -15.55 16.48 23.32
N GLY A 261 -14.53 17.36 23.45
CA GLY A 261 -13.25 17.03 24.11
C GLY A 261 -12.37 16.02 23.41
N LEU A 262 -12.66 15.67 22.14
CA LEU A 262 -11.84 14.76 21.36
C LEU A 262 -10.62 15.49 20.79
N SER A 263 -9.43 14.93 21.05
CA SER A 263 -8.20 15.42 20.44
C SER A 263 -8.11 15.05 18.95
N MET A 264 -7.21 15.71 18.22
CA MET A 264 -6.92 15.37 16.80
C MET A 264 -6.54 13.89 16.63
N GLN A 265 -5.72 13.36 17.55
CA GLN A 265 -5.32 11.97 17.58
C GLN A 265 -6.52 11.03 17.70
N MET A 266 -7.47 11.36 18.57
CA MET A 266 -8.70 10.56 18.76
C MET A 266 -9.58 10.60 17.50
N TRP A 267 -9.66 11.73 16.81
CA TRP A 267 -10.40 11.82 15.55
C TRP A 267 -9.79 10.94 14.46
N PHE A 268 -8.47 10.95 14.28
CA PHE A 268 -7.80 10.05 13.32
C PHE A 268 -7.99 8.58 13.69
N GLY A 269 -7.89 8.24 14.97
CA GLY A 269 -8.17 6.89 15.44
C GLY A 269 -9.62 6.46 15.17
N LEU A 270 -10.59 7.34 15.40
CA LEU A 270 -12.00 7.08 15.14
C LEU A 270 -12.26 6.88 13.63
N ILE A 271 -11.71 7.76 12.79
CA ILE A 271 -11.80 7.65 11.33
C ILE A 271 -11.23 6.31 10.87
N ALA A 272 -10.01 5.96 11.29
CA ALA A 272 -9.36 4.71 10.92
C ALA A 272 -10.17 3.46 11.37
N ALA A 273 -10.70 3.46 12.59
CA ALA A 273 -11.51 2.36 13.11
C ALA A 273 -12.84 2.23 12.35
N LEU A 274 -13.54 3.34 12.09
CA LEU A 274 -14.78 3.34 11.31
C LEU A 274 -14.52 2.89 9.87
N SER A 275 -13.49 3.40 9.21
CA SER A 275 -13.08 3.00 7.86
C SER A 275 -12.83 1.48 7.78
N ALA A 276 -12.09 0.93 8.73
CA ALA A 276 -11.82 -0.50 8.79
C ALA A 276 -13.11 -1.33 8.93
N LEU A 277 -13.99 -0.95 9.84
CA LEU A 277 -15.26 -1.65 10.06
C LEU A 277 -16.21 -1.54 8.86
N LEU A 278 -16.36 -0.34 8.30
CA LEU A 278 -17.21 -0.11 7.12
C LEU A 278 -16.66 -0.85 5.89
N GLY A 279 -15.33 -0.88 5.72
CA GLY A 279 -14.67 -1.64 4.66
C GLY A 279 -14.99 -3.14 4.72
N ILE A 280 -14.90 -3.74 5.92
CA ILE A 280 -15.25 -5.16 6.12
C ILE A 280 -16.71 -5.43 5.73
N VAL A 281 -17.64 -4.58 6.18
CA VAL A 281 -19.07 -4.71 5.86
C VAL A 281 -19.31 -4.57 4.35
N ALA A 282 -18.66 -3.58 3.73
CA ALA A 282 -18.80 -3.33 2.29
C ALA A 282 -18.29 -4.50 1.44
N VAL A 283 -17.10 -5.03 1.76
CA VAL A 283 -16.54 -6.19 1.05
C VAL A 283 -17.44 -7.41 1.19
N LYS A 284 -17.93 -7.70 2.40
CA LYS A 284 -18.86 -8.82 2.63
C LYS A 284 -20.18 -8.63 1.89
N TRP A 285 -20.71 -7.41 1.83
CA TRP A 285 -21.90 -7.09 1.06
C TRP A 285 -21.69 -7.29 -0.44
N ALA A 286 -20.56 -6.82 -0.95
CA ALA A 286 -20.19 -6.95 -2.37
C ALA A 286 -19.99 -8.41 -2.79
N ASP A 287 -19.33 -9.22 -1.96
CA ASP A 287 -19.12 -10.65 -2.19
C ASP A 287 -20.46 -11.40 -2.38
N ASN A 288 -21.49 -11.02 -1.60
CA ASN A 288 -22.83 -11.61 -1.70
C ASN A 288 -23.67 -11.09 -2.88
N ARG A 289 -23.30 -9.96 -3.51
CA ARG A 289 -24.14 -9.28 -4.52
C ARG A 289 -23.49 -9.20 -5.91
N LEU A 290 -22.16 -9.20 -5.98
CA LEU A 290 -21.42 -9.03 -7.22
C LEU A 290 -20.94 -10.40 -7.74
N ASP A 291 -21.49 -10.82 -8.86
CA ASP A 291 -20.99 -12.01 -9.57
C ASP A 291 -19.74 -11.61 -10.41
N LEU A 292 -18.59 -11.52 -9.76
CA LEU A 292 -17.31 -11.19 -10.41
C LEU A 292 -16.83 -12.29 -11.39
N ARG A 293 -17.56 -13.40 -11.52
CA ARG A 293 -17.31 -14.40 -12.57
C ARG A 293 -17.66 -13.87 -13.97
N LYS A 294 -18.47 -12.83 -14.08
CA LYS A 294 -18.90 -12.23 -15.33
C LYS A 294 -18.04 -11.02 -15.66
N GLU A 295 -17.32 -11.03 -16.78
CA GLU A 295 -16.45 -9.93 -17.21
C GLU A 295 -17.19 -8.58 -17.29
N ARG A 296 -18.42 -8.59 -17.81
CA ARG A 296 -19.26 -7.37 -17.87
C ARG A 296 -19.51 -6.76 -16.48
N VAL A 297 -19.66 -7.61 -15.44
CA VAL A 297 -19.86 -7.16 -14.06
C VAL A 297 -18.56 -6.53 -13.54
N VAL A 298 -17.41 -7.16 -13.78
CA VAL A 298 -16.09 -6.63 -13.35
C VAL A 298 -15.84 -5.27 -13.97
N VAL A 299 -15.93 -5.13 -15.29
CA VAL A 299 -15.69 -3.85 -16.00
C VAL A 299 -16.71 -2.77 -15.59
N ARG A 300 -18.00 -3.16 -15.42
CA ARG A 300 -19.01 -2.20 -14.94
C ARG A 300 -18.74 -1.77 -13.51
N SER A 301 -18.34 -2.68 -12.62
CA SER A 301 -17.99 -2.36 -11.24
C SER A 301 -16.78 -1.43 -11.18
N MET A 302 -15.71 -1.69 -11.97
CA MET A 302 -14.56 -0.77 -12.08
C MET A 302 -15.01 0.61 -12.51
N PHE A 303 -15.84 0.73 -13.55
CA PHE A 303 -16.34 2.02 -14.02
C PHE A 303 -17.11 2.77 -12.93
N VAL A 304 -18.09 2.10 -12.29
CA VAL A 304 -18.94 2.72 -11.26
C VAL A 304 -18.13 3.11 -10.04
N LEU A 305 -17.27 2.22 -9.54
CA LEU A 305 -16.42 2.50 -8.38
C LEU A 305 -15.44 3.63 -8.67
N THR A 306 -14.83 3.69 -9.86
CA THR A 306 -13.95 4.79 -10.24
C THR A 306 -14.70 6.12 -10.35
N ALA A 307 -15.89 6.13 -10.95
CA ALA A 307 -16.71 7.33 -11.05
C ALA A 307 -17.13 7.85 -9.65
N LEU A 308 -17.53 6.94 -8.77
CA LEU A 308 -17.85 7.26 -7.37
C LEU A 308 -16.61 7.76 -6.62
N HIS A 309 -15.44 7.14 -6.84
CA HIS A 309 -14.17 7.55 -6.23
C HIS A 309 -13.79 8.97 -6.63
N ILE A 310 -13.80 9.29 -7.93
CA ILE A 310 -13.56 10.65 -8.44
C ILE A 310 -14.53 11.64 -7.78
N SER A 311 -15.83 11.34 -7.80
CA SER A 311 -16.85 12.21 -7.22
C SER A 311 -16.66 12.42 -5.71
N ALA A 312 -16.28 11.36 -4.99
CA ALA A 312 -16.03 11.42 -3.55
C ALA A 312 -14.77 12.25 -3.23
N VAL A 313 -13.67 12.07 -3.99
CA VAL A 313 -12.44 12.87 -3.79
C VAL A 313 -12.69 14.34 -4.13
N VAL A 314 -13.43 14.65 -5.20
CA VAL A 314 -13.83 16.03 -5.52
C VAL A 314 -14.68 16.62 -4.39
N SER A 315 -15.68 15.89 -3.89
CA SER A 315 -16.54 16.36 -2.78
C SER A 315 -15.75 16.53 -1.49
N PHE A 316 -14.76 15.68 -1.23
CA PHE A 316 -13.84 15.85 -0.11
C PHE A 316 -12.95 17.08 -0.27
N ALA A 317 -12.34 17.29 -1.43
CA ALA A 317 -11.50 18.45 -1.71
C ALA A 317 -12.25 19.78 -1.55
N LEU A 318 -13.55 19.80 -1.88
CA LEU A 318 -14.42 20.97 -1.79
C LEU A 318 -15.20 21.05 -0.48
N SER A 319 -14.83 20.27 0.54
CA SER A 319 -15.54 20.19 1.80
C SER A 319 -15.69 21.55 2.48
N PRO A 320 -16.93 21.97 2.80
CA PRO A 320 -17.18 23.22 3.51
C PRO A 320 -17.08 23.09 5.04
N SER A 321 -17.04 21.84 5.56
CA SER A 321 -17.06 21.58 7.00
C SER A 321 -16.44 20.22 7.32
N PHE A 322 -16.05 20.04 8.59
CA PHE A 322 -15.50 18.79 9.10
C PHE A 322 -16.47 17.59 8.93
N ALA A 323 -17.76 17.77 9.22
CA ALA A 323 -18.74 16.70 9.09
C ALA A 323 -18.86 16.22 7.62
N TRP A 324 -18.81 17.13 6.67
CA TRP A 324 -18.81 16.81 5.24
C TRP A 324 -17.54 16.03 4.85
N ALA A 325 -16.37 16.52 5.25
CA ALA A 325 -15.10 15.87 5.00
C ALA A 325 -15.06 14.47 5.61
N LEU A 326 -15.51 14.29 6.85
CA LEU A 326 -15.59 13.00 7.52
C LEU A 326 -16.42 11.99 6.73
N VAL A 327 -17.61 12.39 6.26
CA VAL A 327 -18.46 11.49 5.44
C VAL A 327 -17.72 11.03 4.18
N PHE A 328 -17.08 11.97 3.46
CA PHE A 328 -16.41 11.61 2.20
C PHE A 328 -15.10 10.85 2.40
N VAL A 329 -14.35 11.07 3.48
CA VAL A 329 -13.21 10.19 3.83
C VAL A 329 -13.70 8.75 4.02
N LEU A 330 -14.74 8.53 4.82
CA LEU A 330 -15.29 7.19 5.03
C LEU A 330 -15.84 6.57 3.74
N VAL A 331 -16.48 7.36 2.88
CA VAL A 331 -16.97 6.90 1.57
C VAL A 331 -15.82 6.50 0.66
N ILE A 332 -14.73 7.29 0.62
CA ILE A 332 -13.54 6.99 -0.17
C ILE A 332 -12.90 5.68 0.30
N ASP A 333 -12.74 5.48 1.60
CA ASP A 333 -12.13 4.26 2.17
C ASP A 333 -12.97 3.02 1.87
N VAL A 334 -14.30 3.13 1.96
CA VAL A 334 -15.23 2.07 1.55
C VAL A 334 -15.09 1.74 0.06
N ILE A 335 -15.03 2.75 -0.81
CA ILE A 335 -14.84 2.54 -2.26
C ILE A 335 -13.50 1.86 -2.51
N ARG A 336 -12.42 2.31 -1.88
CA ARG A 336 -11.08 1.72 -2.04
C ARG A 336 -11.02 0.26 -1.59
N SER A 337 -11.72 -0.10 -0.52
CA SER A 337 -11.81 -1.49 -0.08
C SER A 337 -12.51 -2.41 -1.10
N LEU A 338 -13.34 -1.85 -1.98
CA LEU A 338 -14.02 -2.58 -3.05
C LEU A 338 -13.23 -2.58 -4.38
N VAL A 339 -12.47 -1.52 -4.65
CA VAL A 339 -11.72 -1.37 -5.92
C VAL A 339 -10.67 -2.46 -6.05
N GLN A 340 -9.89 -2.74 -5.00
CA GLN A 340 -8.79 -3.69 -5.05
C GLN A 340 -9.24 -5.12 -5.45
N PRO A 341 -10.23 -5.76 -4.82
CA PRO A 341 -10.68 -7.09 -5.23
C PRO A 341 -11.22 -7.14 -6.67
N VAL A 342 -11.88 -6.08 -7.13
CA VAL A 342 -12.40 -5.99 -8.49
C VAL A 342 -11.25 -5.85 -9.50
N TYR A 343 -10.26 -4.99 -9.21
CA TYR A 343 -9.06 -4.83 -10.01
C TYR A 343 -8.26 -6.14 -10.12
N ASP A 344 -8.00 -6.80 -8.99
CA ASP A 344 -7.27 -8.07 -8.96
C ASP A 344 -7.98 -9.15 -9.77
N THR A 345 -9.30 -9.21 -9.68
CA THR A 345 -10.12 -10.12 -10.49
C THR A 345 -9.99 -9.80 -11.98
N TRP A 346 -10.05 -8.51 -12.35
CA TRP A 346 -9.91 -8.07 -13.74
C TRP A 346 -8.53 -8.43 -14.31
N LEU A 347 -7.47 -8.13 -13.55
CA LEU A 347 -6.10 -8.46 -13.93
C LEU A 347 -5.92 -9.98 -14.12
N ASN A 348 -6.28 -10.78 -13.10
CA ASN A 348 -6.07 -12.22 -13.12
C ASN A 348 -6.81 -12.94 -14.25
N ARG A 349 -7.96 -12.44 -14.68
CA ARG A 349 -8.73 -13.01 -15.82
C ARG A 349 -8.04 -12.85 -17.17
N ASN A 350 -7.21 -11.81 -17.31
CA ASN A 350 -6.50 -11.52 -18.55
C ASN A 350 -5.10 -12.13 -18.60
N LEU A 351 -4.69 -12.91 -17.57
CA LEU A 351 -3.37 -13.47 -17.43
C LEU A 351 -3.35 -14.98 -17.72
N ASP A 352 -2.43 -15.39 -18.58
CA ASP A 352 -2.11 -16.81 -18.78
C ASP A 352 -1.32 -17.33 -17.58
N SER A 353 -1.54 -18.58 -17.20
CA SER A 353 -0.93 -19.18 -16.00
C SER A 353 0.61 -19.18 -16.02
N ASN A 354 1.22 -19.32 -17.18
CA ASN A 354 2.68 -19.39 -17.37
C ASN A 354 3.42 -18.04 -17.18
N VAL A 355 2.73 -16.91 -17.38
CA VAL A 355 3.32 -15.57 -17.23
C VAL A 355 2.70 -14.75 -16.07
N ARG A 356 1.75 -15.35 -15.34
CA ARG A 356 0.94 -14.66 -14.32
C ARG A 356 1.79 -13.96 -13.28
N ALA A 357 2.71 -14.67 -12.63
CA ALA A 357 3.54 -14.10 -11.56
C ALA A 357 4.38 -12.92 -12.07
N THR A 358 4.99 -13.06 -13.25
CA THR A 358 5.80 -12.01 -13.88
C THR A 358 4.99 -10.76 -14.19
N VAL A 359 3.80 -10.94 -14.78
CA VAL A 359 2.96 -9.78 -15.14
C VAL A 359 2.39 -9.11 -13.90
N ILE A 360 2.03 -9.85 -12.85
CA ILE A 360 1.61 -9.26 -11.56
C ILE A 360 2.73 -8.42 -10.95
N SER A 361 3.98 -8.94 -10.93
CA SER A 361 5.15 -8.17 -10.46
C SER A 361 5.38 -6.91 -11.31
N MET A 362 5.23 -7.00 -12.64
CA MET A 362 5.33 -5.82 -13.51
C MET A 362 4.23 -4.80 -13.26
N MET A 363 3.00 -5.22 -12.94
CA MET A 363 1.91 -4.31 -12.57
C MET A 363 2.19 -3.62 -11.25
N SER A 364 2.73 -4.33 -10.24
CA SER A 364 3.15 -3.72 -8.98
C SER A 364 4.23 -2.66 -9.18
N GLN A 365 5.24 -2.93 -10.01
CA GLN A 365 6.26 -1.93 -10.33
C GLN A 365 5.71 -0.75 -11.17
N THR A 366 4.72 -1.02 -12.00
CA THR A 366 4.02 0.02 -12.76
C THR A 366 3.22 0.95 -11.84
N ASP A 367 2.62 0.40 -10.80
CA ASP A 367 1.94 1.16 -9.74
C ASP A 367 2.93 2.05 -8.98
N ALA A 368 4.04 1.49 -8.51
CA ALA A 368 5.12 2.23 -7.85
C ALA A 368 5.72 3.33 -8.75
N LEU A 369 5.83 3.06 -10.07
CA LEU A 369 6.23 4.09 -11.04
C LEU A 369 5.20 5.21 -11.14
N GLY A 370 3.91 4.87 -11.15
CA GLY A 370 2.81 5.84 -11.12
C GLY A 370 2.88 6.74 -9.89
N GLN A 371 3.07 6.16 -8.70
CA GLN A 371 3.24 6.87 -7.43
C GLN A 371 4.47 7.78 -7.46
N THR A 372 5.63 7.26 -7.86
CA THR A 372 6.90 8.00 -7.94
C THR A 372 6.82 9.20 -8.90
N ALA A 373 6.16 9.05 -10.04
CA ALA A 373 6.04 10.10 -11.05
C ALA A 373 4.91 11.09 -10.75
N GLY A 374 3.76 10.60 -10.28
CA GLY A 374 2.56 11.39 -10.00
C GLY A 374 2.67 12.25 -8.75
N GLY A 375 3.27 11.70 -7.70
CA GLY A 375 3.40 12.38 -6.41
C GLY A 375 4.01 13.78 -6.49
N PRO A 376 5.22 13.97 -7.05
CA PRO A 376 5.85 15.28 -7.13
C PRO A 376 5.04 16.30 -7.92
N PHE A 377 4.34 15.89 -8.98
CA PHE A 377 3.49 16.78 -9.76
C PHE A 377 2.30 17.27 -8.93
N VAL A 378 1.59 16.35 -8.26
CA VAL A 378 0.48 16.69 -7.37
C VAL A 378 0.96 17.56 -6.21
N GLY A 379 2.12 17.26 -5.63
CA GLY A 379 2.73 18.04 -4.54
C GLY A 379 3.15 19.45 -4.96
N TRP A 380 3.67 19.58 -6.16
CA TRP A 380 3.99 20.89 -6.73
C TRP A 380 2.74 21.77 -6.86
N VAL A 381 1.63 21.22 -7.33
CA VAL A 381 0.34 21.91 -7.38
C VAL A 381 -0.09 22.34 -5.96
N GLY A 382 0.03 21.44 -4.97
CA GLY A 382 -0.31 21.73 -3.58
C GLY A 382 0.49 22.88 -2.97
N ASN A 383 1.77 22.93 -3.30
CA ASN A 383 2.65 23.97 -2.82
C ASN A 383 2.45 25.32 -3.53
N ARG A 384 2.04 25.31 -4.80
CA ARG A 384 1.88 26.53 -5.61
C ARG A 384 0.49 27.11 -5.58
N VAL A 385 -0.54 26.28 -5.42
CA VAL A 385 -1.94 26.69 -5.52
C VAL A 385 -2.66 26.44 -4.19
N SER A 386 -2.97 25.17 -3.88
CA SER A 386 -3.61 24.76 -2.62
C SER A 386 -3.68 23.22 -2.52
N ILE A 387 -3.89 22.70 -1.31
CA ILE A 387 -4.13 21.26 -1.10
C ILE A 387 -5.40 20.81 -1.84
N ARG A 388 -6.45 21.64 -1.88
CA ARG A 388 -7.67 21.38 -2.65
C ARG A 388 -7.38 21.15 -4.12
N ALA A 389 -6.56 22.02 -4.72
CA ALA A 389 -6.17 21.88 -6.12
C ALA A 389 -5.40 20.57 -6.37
N SER A 390 -4.52 20.16 -5.46
CA SER A 390 -3.82 18.87 -5.53
C SER A 390 -4.76 17.69 -5.49
N LEU A 391 -5.73 17.67 -4.57
CA LEU A 391 -6.73 16.61 -4.49
C LEU A 391 -7.62 16.55 -5.74
N LEU A 392 -7.98 17.70 -6.32
CA LEU A 392 -8.70 17.75 -7.59
C LEU A 392 -7.86 17.19 -8.75
N VAL A 393 -6.56 17.48 -8.79
CA VAL A 393 -5.63 16.89 -9.76
C VAL A 393 -5.52 15.37 -9.55
N ALA A 394 -5.39 14.91 -8.31
CA ALA A 394 -5.39 13.47 -8.01
C ALA A 394 -6.69 12.80 -8.48
N ALA A 395 -7.85 13.41 -8.27
CA ALA A 395 -9.12 12.93 -8.81
C ALA A 395 -9.14 12.90 -10.35
N ALA A 396 -8.58 13.93 -11.01
CA ALA A 396 -8.50 14.00 -12.46
C ALA A 396 -7.60 12.89 -13.05
N LEU A 397 -6.52 12.51 -12.36
CA LEU A 397 -5.64 11.39 -12.76
C LEU A 397 -6.36 10.03 -12.81
N LEU A 398 -7.49 9.87 -12.13
CA LEU A 398 -8.34 8.67 -12.25
C LEU A 398 -9.24 8.68 -13.48
N SER A 399 -9.47 9.83 -14.11
CA SER A 399 -10.44 9.96 -15.20
C SER A 399 -10.14 9.11 -16.45
N PRO A 400 -8.86 8.84 -16.86
CA PRO A 400 -8.56 7.95 -17.97
C PRO A 400 -9.10 6.53 -17.78
N ILE A 401 -9.25 6.08 -16.53
CA ILE A 401 -9.77 4.74 -16.18
C ILE A 401 -11.22 4.60 -16.69
N LEU A 402 -12.03 5.65 -16.57
CA LEU A 402 -13.41 5.64 -17.08
C LEU A 402 -13.45 5.44 -18.58
N PHE A 403 -12.52 6.10 -19.31
CA PHE A 403 -12.42 5.94 -20.76
C PHE A 403 -11.99 4.50 -21.13
N VAL A 404 -11.01 3.94 -20.42
CA VAL A 404 -10.58 2.55 -20.62
C VAL A 404 -11.74 1.58 -20.38
N CYS A 405 -12.47 1.72 -19.30
CA CYS A 405 -13.62 0.85 -18.99
C CYS A 405 -14.73 0.96 -20.05
N THR A 406 -15.00 2.13 -20.61
CA THR A 406 -15.99 2.28 -21.69
C THR A 406 -15.55 1.60 -22.99
N ARG A 407 -14.26 1.62 -23.29
CA ARG A 407 -13.70 0.95 -24.46
C ARG A 407 -13.80 -0.58 -24.34
N PHE A 408 -13.46 -1.13 -23.18
CA PHE A 408 -13.64 -2.57 -22.89
C PHE A 408 -15.09 -3.00 -23.04
N ARG A 409 -16.04 -2.18 -22.56
CA ARG A 409 -17.48 -2.49 -22.65
C ARG A 409 -17.99 -2.60 -24.08
N LYS A 410 -17.47 -1.79 -25.00
CA LYS A 410 -17.82 -1.85 -26.44
C LYS A 410 -17.30 -3.13 -27.08
N THR A 411 -16.03 -3.47 -26.87
CA THR A 411 -15.42 -4.70 -27.42
C THR A 411 -16.12 -5.97 -26.91
N ALA A 412 -16.50 -6.03 -25.65
CA ALA A 412 -17.22 -7.16 -25.06
C ALA A 412 -18.67 -7.28 -25.59
N SER A 413 -19.30 -6.16 -26.02
CA SER A 413 -20.64 -6.19 -26.64
C SER A 413 -20.61 -6.65 -28.10
N GLU A 414 -19.57 -6.29 -28.85
CA GLU A 414 -19.37 -6.70 -30.24
C GLU A 414 -19.10 -8.20 -30.36
N HIS A 415 -18.27 -8.79 -29.51
CA HIS A 415 -18.03 -10.23 -29.45
C HIS A 415 -19.26 -11.05 -29.06
N SER A 416 -20.21 -10.47 -28.34
CA SER A 416 -21.44 -11.17 -27.96
C SER A 416 -22.54 -11.02 -29.01
N ALA A 417 -22.40 -10.11 -29.94
CA ALA A 417 -23.30 -9.93 -31.09
C ALA A 417 -22.90 -10.86 -32.26
N ASP A 418 -21.59 -11.09 -32.46
CA ASP A 418 -21.06 -11.99 -33.50
C ASP A 418 -21.29 -13.48 -33.20
N ASN A 419 -21.54 -13.85 -31.92
CA ASN A 419 -21.80 -15.23 -31.50
C ASN A 419 -23.33 -15.54 -31.33
N ARG A 420 -24.20 -14.69 -31.87
CA ARG A 420 -25.64 -14.93 -31.97
C ARG A 420 -26.05 -14.99 -33.41
#